data_545f9813ccf55861acc4b225112468d8
#
_entry.id   545f9813ccf55861acc4b225112468d8
#
_cell.length_a   1.000
_cell.length_b   1.000
_cell.length_c   1.000
_cell.angle_alpha   90.00
_cell.angle_beta   90.00
_cell.angle_gamma   90.00
#
_symmetry.space_group_name_H-M   'P 1'
#
loop_
_entity.id
_entity.type
_entity.pdbx_description
1 polymer ?
#
loop_
_entity_poly.entity_id
_entity_poly.type
_entity_poly.pdbx_seq_one_letter_code
_entity_poly.pdbx_strand_id
1 'polypeptide(L)'
;MARRKDDRTLDIFDVPQPARAIPGECNYAAQVSELVSEILKACDLDRYEVAARMSRLSGDDVSKNMLDAWSSPARADHNLPFYRAALLEDVCASHLLTNWLVDVRGGRVAYGRDALLAELGRLERTREEA
;
A
#
# COMPACT_ATOMS: atom_id res chain seq x y z
N MET A 1 -27.73 -17.23 -15.96
CA MET A 1 -27.65 -16.88 -14.53
C MET A 1 -26.17 -16.83 -14.11
N ALA A 2 -25.71 -15.67 -13.71
CA ALA A 2 -24.35 -15.55 -13.20
C ALA A 2 -24.22 -16.36 -11.91
N ARG A 3 -23.26 -17.28 -11.87
CA ARG A 3 -22.99 -18.07 -10.68
C ARG A 3 -22.53 -17.15 -9.58
N ARG A 4 -23.26 -17.14 -8.45
CA ARG A 4 -22.89 -16.32 -7.31
C ARG A 4 -21.55 -16.80 -6.76
N LYS A 5 -20.56 -15.91 -6.73
CA LYS A 5 -19.25 -16.23 -6.18
C LYS A 5 -19.39 -16.49 -4.68
N ASP A 6 -18.94 -17.65 -4.23
CA ASP A 6 -18.92 -17.96 -2.81
C ASP A 6 -17.78 -17.17 -2.15
N ASP A 7 -18.12 -16.19 -1.32
CA ASP A 7 -17.16 -15.35 -0.60
C ASP A 7 -16.26 -16.13 0.36
N ARG A 8 -16.58 -17.39 0.63
CA ARG A 8 -15.80 -18.26 1.51
C ARG A 8 -14.70 -19.02 0.78
N THR A 9 -14.75 -19.09 -0.53
CA THR A 9 -13.75 -19.79 -1.31
C THR A 9 -12.83 -18.79 -1.96
N LEU A 10 -11.65 -18.58 -1.37
CA LEU A 10 -10.58 -17.88 -2.04
C LEU A 10 -10.18 -18.69 -3.27
N ASP A 11 -10.53 -18.20 -4.43
CA ASP A 11 -10.11 -18.81 -5.67
C ASP A 11 -8.63 -18.50 -5.89
N ILE A 12 -7.78 -19.50 -5.65
CA ILE A 12 -6.33 -19.40 -5.85
C ILE A 12 -5.96 -19.13 -7.31
N PHE A 13 -6.92 -19.30 -8.23
CA PHE A 13 -6.73 -19.05 -9.65
C PHE A 13 -7.23 -17.69 -10.10
N ASP A 14 -7.79 -16.88 -9.18
CA ASP A 14 -8.20 -15.52 -9.50
C ASP A 14 -6.97 -14.67 -9.88
N VAL A 15 -6.98 -14.20 -11.10
CA VAL A 15 -5.96 -13.26 -11.58
C VAL A 15 -6.38 -11.85 -11.16
N PRO A 16 -5.54 -11.12 -10.40
CA PRO A 16 -5.85 -9.73 -10.06
C PRO A 16 -6.05 -8.90 -11.31
N GLN A 17 -7.06 -8.04 -11.29
CA GLN A 17 -7.37 -7.17 -12.41
C GLN A 17 -7.09 -5.71 -12.02
N PRO A 18 -6.54 -4.89 -12.93
CA PRO A 18 -6.40 -3.47 -12.67
C PRO A 18 -7.77 -2.81 -12.50
N ALA A 19 -7.82 -1.76 -11.70
CA ALA A 19 -9.02 -0.96 -11.55
C ALA A 19 -9.42 -0.34 -12.89
N ARG A 20 -10.74 -0.26 -13.14
CA ARG A 20 -11.28 0.36 -14.35
C ARG A 20 -10.92 1.84 -14.40
N ALA A 21 -10.40 2.30 -15.54
CA ALA A 21 -10.14 3.71 -15.76
C ALA A 21 -11.45 4.41 -16.17
N ILE A 22 -12.13 4.97 -15.18
CA ILE A 22 -13.36 5.76 -15.38
C ILE A 22 -13.00 7.23 -15.17
N PRO A 23 -13.30 8.12 -16.15
CA PRO A 23 -12.99 9.53 -15.99
C PRO A 23 -13.56 10.13 -14.69
N GLY A 24 -12.73 10.82 -13.92
CA GLY A 24 -13.09 11.43 -12.63
C GLY A 24 -13.00 10.50 -11.43
N GLU A 25 -12.96 9.19 -11.61
CA GLU A 25 -12.86 8.22 -10.50
C GLU A 25 -11.42 7.82 -10.18
N CYS A 26 -10.47 8.21 -11.00
CA CYS A 26 -9.05 7.91 -10.79
C CYS A 26 -8.31 8.98 -9.99
N ASN A 27 -9.02 9.82 -9.26
CA ASN A 27 -8.42 10.76 -8.31
C ASN A 27 -8.33 10.08 -6.93
N TYR A 28 -7.13 9.62 -6.60
CA TYR A 28 -6.89 8.82 -5.40
C TYR A 28 -6.42 9.63 -4.19
N ALA A 29 -6.42 10.98 -4.27
CA ALA A 29 -5.85 11.82 -3.22
C ALA A 29 -6.49 11.57 -1.84
N ALA A 30 -7.81 11.56 -1.76
CA ALA A 30 -8.53 11.29 -0.50
C ALA A 30 -8.27 9.86 0.00
N GLN A 31 -8.24 8.90 -0.89
CA GLN A 31 -7.97 7.49 -0.57
C GLN A 31 -6.57 7.31 0.02
N VAL A 32 -5.57 7.97 -0.55
CA VAL A 32 -4.20 7.94 0.00
C VAL A 32 -4.17 8.55 1.39
N SER A 33 -4.86 9.68 1.60
CA SER A 33 -4.95 10.30 2.94
C SER A 33 -5.60 9.38 3.96
N GLU A 34 -6.65 8.66 3.59
CA GLU A 34 -7.29 7.67 4.46
C GLU A 34 -6.35 6.52 4.82
N LEU A 35 -5.58 6.03 3.86
CA LEU A 35 -4.58 4.98 4.09
C LEU A 35 -3.48 5.46 5.04
N VAL A 36 -2.99 6.69 4.86
CA VAL A 36 -2.01 7.29 5.79
C VAL A 36 -2.61 7.40 7.19
N SER A 37 -3.86 7.80 7.30
CA SER A 37 -4.56 7.85 8.59
C SER A 37 -4.61 6.48 9.26
N GLU A 38 -4.95 5.43 8.52
CA GLU A 38 -4.99 4.06 9.04
C GLU A 38 -3.60 3.59 9.50
N ILE A 39 -2.56 3.87 8.71
CA ILE A 39 -1.18 3.53 9.06
C ILE A 39 -0.78 4.19 10.38
N LEU A 40 -1.06 5.49 10.54
CA LEU A 40 -0.70 6.23 11.75
C LEU A 40 -1.50 5.77 12.97
N LYS A 41 -2.77 5.45 12.80
CA LYS A 41 -3.62 4.95 13.88
C LYS A 41 -3.21 3.56 14.37
N ALA A 42 -2.78 2.69 13.46
CA ALA A 42 -2.33 1.35 13.79
C ALA A 42 -0.89 1.30 14.30
N CYS A 43 -0.14 2.38 14.16
CA CYS A 43 1.25 2.46 14.59
C CYS A 43 1.34 2.51 16.12
N ASP A 44 2.28 1.76 16.69
CA ASP A 44 2.52 1.76 18.14
C ASP A 44 3.18 3.08 18.63
N LEU A 45 3.76 3.84 17.70
CA LEU A 45 4.40 5.11 17.98
C LEU A 45 3.39 6.24 17.84
N ASP A 46 3.52 7.30 18.65
CA ASP A 46 2.75 8.51 18.43
C ASP A 46 3.29 9.29 17.21
N ARG A 47 2.52 10.27 16.74
CA ARG A 47 2.88 11.03 15.54
C ARG A 47 4.14 11.85 15.69
N TYR A 48 4.45 12.32 16.88
CA TYR A 48 5.70 13.04 17.15
C TYR A 48 6.92 12.14 17.00
N GLU A 49 6.83 10.91 17.51
CA GLU A 49 7.91 9.93 17.38
C GLU A 49 8.06 9.44 15.92
N VAL A 50 6.95 9.23 15.21
CA VAL A 50 7.00 8.90 13.78
C VAL A 50 7.70 10.01 13.00
N ALA A 51 7.32 11.27 13.24
CA ALA A 51 7.93 12.43 12.60
C ALA A 51 9.42 12.52 12.90
N ALA A 52 9.81 12.30 14.15
CA ALA A 52 11.22 12.35 14.57
C ALA A 52 12.05 11.26 13.88
N ARG A 53 11.54 10.04 13.78
CA ARG A 53 12.23 8.93 13.10
C ARG A 53 12.34 9.16 11.60
N MET A 54 11.28 9.64 10.97
CA MET A 54 11.31 10.00 9.55
C MET A 54 12.33 11.09 9.27
N SER A 55 12.40 12.09 10.13
CA SER A 55 13.40 13.18 10.00
C SER A 55 14.83 12.66 10.10
N ARG A 56 15.10 11.80 11.06
CA ARG A 56 16.46 11.22 11.24
C ARG A 56 16.86 10.34 10.06
N LEU A 57 15.97 9.49 9.61
CA LEU A 57 16.28 8.51 8.57
C LEU A 57 16.35 9.15 7.18
N SER A 58 15.58 10.21 6.91
CA SER A 58 15.60 10.89 5.63
C SER A 58 16.64 12.00 5.52
N GLY A 59 17.06 12.57 6.65
CA GLY A 59 17.87 13.78 6.67
C GLY A 59 17.08 15.06 6.37
N ASP A 60 15.76 14.96 6.18
CA ASP A 60 14.84 16.07 5.95
C ASP A 60 13.92 16.25 7.14
N ASP A 61 13.45 17.50 7.34
CA ASP A 61 12.53 17.80 8.41
C ASP A 61 11.12 17.29 8.09
N VAL A 62 10.62 16.38 8.91
CA VAL A 62 9.25 15.89 8.89
C VAL A 62 8.60 16.24 10.21
N SER A 63 7.53 17.01 10.18
CA SER A 63 6.81 17.45 11.38
C SER A 63 5.54 16.65 11.61
N LYS A 64 5.05 16.68 12.84
CA LYS A 64 3.73 16.12 13.19
C LYS A 64 2.62 16.79 12.37
N ASN A 65 2.73 18.11 12.12
CA ASN A 65 1.75 18.84 11.30
C ASN A 65 1.73 18.34 9.85
N MET A 66 2.86 17.94 9.31
CA MET A 66 2.93 17.31 7.97
C MET A 66 2.19 15.97 7.97
N LEU A 67 2.39 15.14 8.99
CA LEU A 67 1.66 13.87 9.13
C LEU A 67 0.16 14.11 9.26
N ASP A 68 -0.26 15.11 10.02
CA ASP A 68 -1.67 15.48 10.16
C ASP A 68 -2.28 15.90 8.82
N ALA A 69 -1.55 16.67 8.02
CA ALA A 69 -1.99 17.08 6.69
C ALA A 69 -2.12 15.89 5.74
N TRP A 70 -1.12 15.01 5.70
CA TRP A 70 -1.13 13.83 4.83
C TRP A 70 -2.22 12.83 5.17
N SER A 71 -2.67 12.79 6.41
CA SER A 71 -3.69 11.85 6.90
C SER A 71 -5.10 12.43 6.90
N SER A 72 -5.30 13.63 6.39
CA SER A 72 -6.61 14.30 6.37
C SER A 72 -7.20 14.33 4.95
N PRO A 73 -8.29 13.57 4.68
CA PRO A 73 -8.97 13.64 3.37
C PRO A 73 -9.48 15.04 3.02
N ALA A 74 -9.83 15.85 4.03
CA ALA A 74 -10.25 17.25 3.82
C ALA A 74 -9.09 18.14 3.33
N ARG A 75 -7.85 17.70 3.47
CA ARG A 75 -6.64 18.39 3.04
C ARG A 75 -5.91 17.60 1.95
N ALA A 76 -6.66 17.06 1.00
CA ALA A 76 -6.13 16.20 -0.05
C ALA A 76 -5.08 16.90 -0.96
N ASP A 77 -5.09 18.23 -1.00
CA ASP A 77 -4.08 19.06 -1.67
C ASP A 77 -2.71 19.05 -0.98
N HIS A 78 -2.65 18.58 0.27
CA HIS A 78 -1.45 18.35 1.07
C HIS A 78 -1.19 16.86 1.24
N ASN A 79 -1.12 16.12 0.14
CA ASN A 79 -0.99 14.68 0.14
C ASN A 79 0.44 14.23 0.45
N LEU A 80 0.57 12.98 0.90
CA LEU A 80 1.87 12.36 1.13
C LEU A 80 2.68 12.35 -0.16
N PRO A 81 3.90 12.93 -0.18
CA PRO A 81 4.78 12.79 -1.32
C PRO A 81 5.17 11.33 -1.54
N PHE A 82 5.17 10.89 -2.78
CA PHE A 82 5.45 9.50 -3.12
C PHE A 82 6.82 9.03 -2.60
N TYR A 83 7.84 9.88 -2.66
CA TYR A 83 9.19 9.52 -2.20
C TYR A 83 9.30 9.31 -0.68
N ARG A 84 8.27 9.69 0.08
CA ARG A 84 8.22 9.48 1.55
C ARG A 84 7.36 8.29 1.95
N ALA A 85 6.69 7.65 1.01
CA ALA A 85 5.78 6.55 1.30
C ALA A 85 6.52 5.34 1.90
N ALA A 86 7.64 4.93 1.32
CA ALA A 86 8.42 3.80 1.81
C ALA A 86 8.92 4.04 3.24
N LEU A 87 9.40 5.24 3.53
CA LEU A 87 9.91 5.59 4.84
C LEU A 87 8.80 5.60 5.90
N LEU A 88 7.63 6.15 5.58
CA LEU A 88 6.47 6.12 6.47
C LEU A 88 6.08 4.68 6.81
N GLU A 89 6.01 3.83 5.80
CA GLU A 89 5.67 2.42 5.98
C GLU A 89 6.72 1.67 6.81
N ASP A 90 8.00 1.93 6.59
CA ASP A 90 9.09 1.33 7.37
C ASP A 90 9.00 1.72 8.85
N VAL A 91 8.81 3.00 9.13
CA VAL A 91 8.72 3.51 10.50
C VAL A 91 7.48 2.96 11.22
N CYS A 92 6.37 2.83 10.52
CA CYS A 92 5.10 2.36 11.08
C CYS A 92 4.89 0.85 10.94
N ALA A 93 5.84 0.12 10.35
CA ALA A 93 5.75 -1.33 10.09
C ALA A 93 4.47 -1.71 9.33
N SER A 94 4.19 -1.00 8.25
CA SER A 94 2.98 -1.16 7.45
C SER A 94 3.29 -1.42 5.98
N HIS A 95 2.38 -2.09 5.30
CA HIS A 95 2.43 -2.29 3.84
C HIS A 95 1.14 -1.80 3.15
N LEU A 96 0.31 -1.03 3.84
CA LEU A 96 -1.01 -0.63 3.33
C LEU A 96 -0.92 0.16 2.01
N LEU A 97 0.00 1.11 1.92
CA LEU A 97 0.19 1.91 0.69
C LEU A 97 0.74 1.06 -0.44
N THR A 98 1.75 0.24 -0.15
CA THR A 98 2.34 -0.66 -1.15
C THR A 98 1.29 -1.63 -1.68
N ASN A 99 0.53 -2.27 -0.79
CA ASN A 99 -0.51 -3.21 -1.18
C ASN A 99 -1.61 -2.54 -2.01
N TRP A 100 -2.04 -1.35 -1.59
CA TRP A 100 -3.05 -0.58 -2.33
C TRP A 100 -2.58 -0.24 -3.74
N LEU A 101 -1.35 0.26 -3.88
CA LEU A 101 -0.82 0.67 -5.17
C LEU A 101 -0.76 -0.51 -6.16
N VAL A 102 -0.29 -1.65 -5.69
CA VAL A 102 -0.19 -2.86 -6.51
C VAL A 102 -1.57 -3.43 -6.82
N ASP A 103 -2.48 -3.43 -5.84
CA ASP A 103 -3.85 -3.91 -6.01
C ASP A 103 -4.61 -3.10 -7.08
N VAL A 104 -4.52 -1.78 -7.05
CA VAL A 104 -5.12 -0.88 -8.06
C VAL A 104 -4.58 -1.18 -9.45
N ARG A 105 -3.32 -1.61 -9.55
CA ARG A 105 -2.68 -1.96 -10.82
C ARG A 105 -2.91 -3.41 -11.25
N GLY A 106 -3.70 -4.17 -10.49
CA GLY A 106 -4.04 -5.54 -10.83
C GLY A 106 -2.98 -6.57 -10.45
N GLY A 107 -2.09 -6.22 -9.53
CA GLY A 107 -1.06 -7.11 -9.02
C GLY A 107 -1.35 -7.60 -7.61
N ARG A 108 -0.45 -8.41 -7.09
CA ARG A 108 -0.42 -8.83 -5.69
C ARG A 108 1.01 -8.75 -5.18
N VAL A 109 1.15 -8.42 -3.89
CA VAL A 109 2.45 -8.29 -3.25
C VAL A 109 2.70 -9.52 -2.37
N ALA A 110 3.91 -10.05 -2.45
CA ALA A 110 4.41 -11.06 -1.53
C ALA A 110 5.66 -10.51 -0.84
N TYR A 111 5.83 -10.83 0.42
CA TYR A 111 6.93 -10.31 1.24
C TYR A 111 7.77 -11.44 1.82
N GLY A 112 9.08 -11.20 1.95
CA GLY A 112 9.98 -12.11 2.63
C GLY A 112 9.96 -13.52 2.04
N ARG A 113 9.70 -14.52 2.88
CA ARG A 113 9.67 -15.92 2.49
C ARG A 113 8.63 -16.22 1.42
N ASP A 114 7.46 -15.56 1.47
CA ASP A 114 6.40 -15.75 0.49
C ASP A 114 6.83 -15.28 -0.89
N ALA A 115 7.61 -14.20 -0.98
CA ALA A 115 8.18 -13.74 -2.23
C ALA A 115 9.15 -14.76 -2.82
N LEU A 116 10.00 -15.36 -1.98
CA LEU A 116 10.93 -16.42 -2.40
C LEU A 116 10.19 -17.64 -2.92
N LEU A 117 9.15 -18.09 -2.22
CA LEU A 117 8.34 -19.24 -2.63
C LEU A 117 7.61 -18.98 -3.96
N ALA A 118 7.10 -17.78 -4.16
CA ALA A 118 6.47 -17.38 -5.42
C ALA A 118 7.47 -17.42 -6.59
N GLU A 119 8.70 -16.97 -6.37
CA GLU A 119 9.77 -17.01 -7.38
C GLU A 119 10.17 -18.45 -7.70
N LEU A 120 10.32 -19.31 -6.70
CA LEU A 120 10.63 -20.73 -6.90
C LEU A 120 9.52 -21.41 -7.71
N GLY A 121 8.25 -21.17 -7.39
CA GLY A 121 7.12 -21.73 -8.13
C GLY A 121 7.13 -21.28 -9.61
N ARG A 122 7.49 -20.03 -9.88
CA ARG A 122 7.60 -19.49 -11.23
C ARG A 122 8.73 -20.19 -12.02
N LEU A 123 9.88 -20.37 -11.40
CA LEU A 123 11.03 -21.04 -12.03
C LEU A 123 10.73 -22.51 -12.33
N GLU A 124 10.05 -23.21 -11.44
CA GLU A 124 9.63 -24.59 -11.66
C GLU A 124 8.68 -24.71 -12.86
N ARG A 125 7.70 -23.82 -13.01
CA ARG A 125 6.80 -23.80 -14.16
C ARG A 125 7.54 -23.54 -15.46
N THR A 126 8.47 -22.61 -15.49
CA THR A 126 9.29 -22.33 -16.65
C THR A 126 10.12 -23.56 -17.05
N ARG A 127 10.65 -24.29 -16.08
CA ARG A 127 11.42 -25.51 -16.30
C ARG A 127 10.57 -26.63 -16.90
N GLU A 128 9.33 -26.78 -16.47
CA GLU A 128 8.39 -27.79 -16.98
C GLU A 128 7.94 -27.48 -18.42
N GLU A 129 7.83 -26.20 -18.77
CA GLU A 129 7.45 -25.73 -20.10
C GLU A 129 8.59 -25.81 -21.14
N ALA A 130 9.81 -26.01 -20.70
CA ALA A 130 10.98 -26.08 -21.57
C ALA A 130 11.12 -27.41 -22.31
#